data_06dd2956343fd7d4d66155af161af128
#
_entry.id   06dd2956343fd7d4d66155af161af128
#
_cell.length_a   1.000
_cell.length_b   1.000
_cell.length_c   1.000
_cell.angle_alpha   90.00
_cell.angle_beta   90.00
_cell.angle_gamma   90.00
#
_symmetry.space_group_name_H-M   'P 1'
#
loop_
_entity.id
_entity.type
_entity.pdbx_description
1 polymer ?
#
loop_
_entity_poly.entity_id
_entity_poly.type
_entity_poly.pdbx_seq_one_letter_code
_entity_poly.pdbx_strand_id
1 'polypeptide(L)'
;KPDGEHVWCTPAGPEHYVIDNVPWFADAYHYKDTIEARMTPSGMTCPCCPREWLEAKRLCIRSGYETVLWAFATKLTDAEVYKHLDYLTEQAGTNTEGADNLHMATAVPPGRMDDFERAIAHLEAIGVVEKDEEGECAPVW
;
A
#
# COMPACT_ATOMS: atom_id res chain seq x y z
N LYS A 1 11.98 11.42 -1.48
CA LYS A 1 11.56 10.11 -1.99
C LYS A 1 12.77 9.19 -2.08
N PRO A 2 12.72 7.98 -1.50
CA PRO A 2 13.83 7.03 -1.60
C PRO A 2 14.04 6.58 -3.04
N ASP A 3 15.27 6.16 -3.37
CA ASP A 3 15.65 5.71 -4.71
C ASP A 3 15.03 4.36 -5.11
N GLY A 4 14.16 3.82 -4.31
CA GLY A 4 13.46 2.58 -4.57
C GLY A 4 12.67 2.14 -3.37
N GLU A 5 11.75 1.25 -3.61
CA GLU A 5 10.94 0.64 -2.57
C GLU A 5 11.03 -0.88 -2.69
N HIS A 6 11.15 -1.54 -1.55
CA HIS A 6 11.16 -3.00 -1.51
C HIS A 6 9.76 -3.51 -1.19
N VAL A 7 9.28 -4.40 -2.00
CA VAL A 7 7.96 -5.01 -1.83
C VAL A 7 8.06 -6.52 -1.77
N TRP A 8 7.15 -7.13 -1.02
CA TRP A 8 7.03 -8.58 -0.96
C TRP A 8 6.20 -9.06 -2.15
N CYS A 9 6.64 -10.17 -2.75
CA CYS A 9 5.98 -10.74 -3.90
C CYS A 9 5.85 -12.25 -3.78
N THR A 10 4.81 -12.80 -4.41
CA THR A 10 4.61 -14.24 -4.55
C THR A 10 4.93 -14.64 -5.98
N PRO A 11 5.74 -15.69 -6.20
CA PRO A 11 6.01 -16.18 -7.56
C PRO A 11 4.75 -16.58 -8.31
N ALA A 12 4.67 -16.18 -9.59
CA ALA A 12 3.51 -16.43 -10.45
C ALA A 12 3.91 -17.01 -11.81
N GLY A 13 5.12 -17.57 -11.92
CA GLY A 13 5.68 -18.14 -13.12
C GLY A 13 7.13 -17.72 -13.30
N PRO A 14 7.82 -18.15 -14.38
CA PRO A 14 9.20 -17.77 -14.62
C PRO A 14 9.34 -16.25 -14.71
N GLU A 15 10.15 -15.65 -13.84
CA GLU A 15 10.40 -14.20 -13.78
C GLU A 15 9.14 -13.35 -13.52
N HIS A 16 8.01 -13.97 -13.18
CA HIS A 16 6.75 -13.27 -12.87
C HIS A 16 6.41 -13.37 -11.39
N TYR A 17 5.94 -12.27 -10.83
CA TYR A 17 5.64 -12.14 -9.40
C TYR A 17 4.40 -11.29 -9.20
N VAL A 18 3.60 -11.64 -8.20
CA VAL A 18 2.45 -10.84 -7.77
C VAL A 18 2.84 -10.04 -6.52
N ILE A 19 2.58 -8.75 -6.53
CA ILE A 19 2.88 -7.86 -5.40
C ILE A 19 1.92 -8.16 -4.25
N ASP A 20 2.44 -8.48 -3.07
CA ASP A 20 1.68 -8.91 -1.91
C ASP A 20 1.62 -7.89 -0.77
N ASN A 21 2.23 -6.72 -0.92
CA ASN A 21 2.07 -5.62 0.02
C ASN A 21 1.70 -4.33 -0.71
N VAL A 22 1.26 -3.33 0.03
CA VAL A 22 0.83 -2.06 -0.56
C VAL A 22 2.06 -1.19 -0.83
N PRO A 23 2.39 -0.90 -2.10
CA PRO A 23 3.51 0.01 -2.39
C PRO A 23 3.20 1.44 -1.94
N TRP A 24 4.17 2.08 -1.31
CA TRP A 24 4.05 3.45 -0.81
C TRP A 24 4.52 4.51 -1.81
N PHE A 25 5.59 4.19 -2.53
CA PHE A 25 6.30 5.17 -3.37
C PHE A 25 6.34 4.79 -4.85
N ALA A 26 6.00 3.56 -5.17
CA ALA A 26 6.05 3.06 -6.54
C ALA A 26 4.75 3.40 -7.28
N ASP A 27 4.66 4.60 -7.84
CA ASP A 27 3.46 5.09 -8.52
C ASP A 27 3.00 4.20 -9.68
N ALA A 28 3.92 3.44 -10.25
CA ALA A 28 3.65 2.57 -11.40
C ALA A 28 3.07 1.20 -11.04
N TYR A 29 3.17 0.80 -9.77
CA TYR A 29 2.79 -0.53 -9.32
C TYR A 29 1.80 -0.46 -8.16
N HIS A 30 0.85 -1.39 -8.16
CA HIS A 30 -0.17 -1.49 -7.12
C HIS A 30 -0.24 -2.90 -6.53
N TYR A 31 -0.94 -3.00 -5.41
CA TYR A 31 -1.21 -4.27 -4.75
C TYR A 31 -1.82 -5.28 -5.72
N LYS A 32 -1.32 -6.51 -5.70
CA LYS A 32 -1.73 -7.62 -6.58
C LYS A 32 -1.42 -7.45 -8.07
N ASP A 33 -0.71 -6.41 -8.46
CA ASP A 33 -0.19 -6.34 -9.84
C ASP A 33 0.78 -7.50 -10.09
N THR A 34 0.79 -8.01 -11.33
CA THR A 34 1.79 -8.98 -11.78
C THR A 34 2.90 -8.25 -12.49
N ILE A 35 4.12 -8.48 -12.06
CA ILE A 35 5.32 -7.84 -12.62
C ILE A 35 6.31 -8.87 -13.11
N GLU A 36 7.13 -8.49 -14.08
CA GLU A 36 8.37 -9.20 -14.42
C GLU A 36 9.49 -8.63 -13.58
N ALA A 37 10.24 -9.49 -12.92
CA ALA A 37 11.39 -9.08 -12.11
C ALA A 37 12.56 -10.01 -12.35
N ARG A 38 13.76 -9.46 -12.33
CA ARG A 38 15.02 -10.17 -12.56
C ARG A 38 16.05 -9.77 -11.52
N MET A 39 17.08 -10.62 -11.35
CA MET A 39 18.20 -10.30 -10.48
C MET A 39 18.83 -8.96 -10.86
N THR A 40 19.16 -8.17 -9.85
CA THR A 40 19.91 -6.94 -10.09
C THR A 40 21.31 -7.25 -10.54
N PRO A 41 21.91 -6.43 -11.43
CA PRO A 41 23.31 -6.66 -11.86
C PRO A 41 24.31 -6.62 -10.71
N SER A 42 24.00 -5.96 -9.61
CA SER A 42 24.87 -5.86 -8.43
C SER A 42 24.82 -7.11 -7.55
N GLY A 43 23.87 -8.03 -7.77
CA GLY A 43 23.70 -9.21 -6.93
C GLY A 43 23.32 -8.86 -5.48
N MET A 44 22.65 -7.74 -5.26
CA MET A 44 22.27 -7.29 -3.93
C MET A 44 21.36 -8.29 -3.22
N THR A 45 21.66 -8.53 -1.95
CA THR A 45 20.86 -9.41 -1.08
C THR A 45 20.16 -8.61 -0.01
N CYS A 46 19.06 -9.16 0.50
CA CYS A 46 18.35 -8.56 1.62
C CYS A 46 19.25 -8.54 2.86
N PRO A 47 19.38 -7.41 3.58
CA PRO A 47 20.20 -7.35 4.79
C PRO A 47 19.70 -8.23 5.95
N CYS A 48 18.40 -8.62 5.92
CA CYS A 48 17.79 -9.39 7.00
C CYS A 48 17.69 -10.91 6.71
N CYS A 49 17.98 -11.35 5.47
CA CYS A 49 17.89 -12.76 5.08
C CYS A 49 18.78 -13.01 3.87
N PRO A 50 19.15 -14.30 3.58
CA PRO A 50 20.04 -14.61 2.46
C PRO A 50 19.36 -14.54 1.07
N ARG A 51 18.20 -13.95 0.97
CA ARG A 51 17.49 -13.84 -0.32
C ARG A 51 18.07 -12.72 -1.16
N GLU A 52 18.22 -12.99 -2.43
CA GLU A 52 18.62 -11.98 -3.40
C GLU A 52 17.46 -11.07 -3.74
N TRP A 53 17.75 -9.78 -3.90
CA TRP A 53 16.76 -8.83 -4.37
C TRP A 53 16.62 -8.90 -5.88
N LEU A 54 15.39 -8.90 -6.33
CA LEU A 54 15.05 -8.78 -7.74
C LEU A 54 14.67 -7.34 -8.03
N GLU A 55 14.92 -6.91 -9.26
CA GLU A 55 14.50 -5.60 -9.73
C GLU A 55 13.30 -5.74 -10.64
N ALA A 56 12.23 -4.99 -10.36
CA ALA A 56 11.07 -4.95 -11.23
C ALA A 56 11.43 -4.33 -12.57
N LYS A 57 11.12 -5.02 -13.66
CA LYS A 57 11.45 -4.59 -15.02
C LYS A 57 10.25 -4.02 -15.76
N ARG A 58 9.08 -4.61 -15.58
CA ARG A 58 7.86 -4.10 -16.21
C ARG A 58 6.61 -4.64 -15.54
N LEU A 59 5.54 -3.89 -15.70
CA LEU A 59 4.19 -4.31 -15.34
C LEU A 59 3.66 -5.26 -16.42
N CYS A 60 3.19 -6.43 -16.02
CA CYS A 60 2.61 -7.43 -16.92
C CYS A 60 1.09 -7.42 -16.92
N ILE A 61 0.49 -7.43 -15.73
CA ILE A 61 -0.97 -7.46 -15.56
C ILE A 61 -1.33 -6.49 -14.43
N ARG A 62 -2.21 -5.54 -14.72
CA ARG A 62 -2.76 -4.65 -13.69
C ARG A 62 -3.83 -5.39 -12.90
N SER A 63 -3.78 -5.29 -11.58
CA SER A 63 -4.79 -5.86 -10.69
C SER A 63 -6.09 -5.05 -10.68
N GLY A 64 -5.99 -3.75 -10.98
CA GLY A 64 -7.09 -2.81 -10.81
C GLY A 64 -7.18 -2.20 -9.41
N TYR A 65 -6.35 -2.64 -8.47
CA TYR A 65 -6.25 -1.98 -7.17
C TYR A 65 -5.65 -0.58 -7.33
N GLU A 66 -6.13 0.36 -6.54
CA GLU A 66 -5.58 1.70 -6.46
C GLU A 66 -5.03 1.93 -5.05
N THR A 67 -3.96 2.70 -4.95
CA THR A 67 -3.30 2.99 -3.66
C THR A 67 -3.68 4.39 -3.21
N VAL A 68 -4.18 4.51 -1.97
CA VAL A 68 -4.52 5.79 -1.36
C VAL A 68 -3.67 5.98 -0.11
N LEU A 69 -2.96 7.10 -0.03
CA LEU A 69 -2.20 7.50 1.16
C LEU A 69 -3.07 8.43 2.02
N TRP A 70 -3.10 8.16 3.32
CA TRP A 70 -3.89 8.96 4.26
C TRP A 70 -3.28 8.88 5.67
N ALA A 71 -3.80 9.67 6.59
CA ALA A 71 -3.29 9.71 7.96
C ALA A 71 -4.42 9.78 8.99
N PHE A 72 -4.17 9.19 10.16
CA PHE A 72 -5.00 9.45 11.33
C PHE A 72 -4.76 10.88 11.84
N ALA A 73 -5.75 11.45 12.50
CA ALA A 73 -5.65 12.80 13.07
C ALA A 73 -4.59 12.88 14.18
N THR A 74 -4.39 11.79 14.91
CA THR A 74 -3.38 11.67 15.95
C THR A 74 -2.78 10.27 15.93
N LYS A 75 -1.58 10.11 16.49
CA LYS A 75 -0.96 8.80 16.61
C LYS A 75 -1.79 7.94 17.57
N LEU A 76 -2.16 6.74 17.13
CA LEU A 76 -3.01 5.82 17.86
C LEU A 76 -2.22 4.64 18.44
N THR A 77 -2.84 3.91 19.37
CA THR A 77 -2.33 2.61 19.81
C THR A 77 -2.56 1.56 18.71
N ASP A 78 -1.81 0.47 18.76
CA ASP A 78 -1.97 -0.62 17.80
C ASP A 78 -3.41 -1.14 17.75
N ALA A 79 -4.04 -1.32 18.91
CA ALA A 79 -5.42 -1.80 19.00
C ALA A 79 -6.41 -0.84 18.32
N GLU A 80 -6.22 0.45 18.49
CA GLU A 80 -7.06 1.47 17.85
C GLU A 80 -6.85 1.48 16.34
N VAL A 81 -5.60 1.37 15.88
CA VAL A 81 -5.29 1.27 14.44
C VAL A 81 -6.02 0.08 13.83
N TYR A 82 -5.86 -1.12 14.39
CA TYR A 82 -6.50 -2.32 13.87
C TYR A 82 -8.03 -2.23 13.84
N LYS A 83 -8.61 -1.62 14.85
CA LYS A 83 -10.07 -1.40 14.89
C LYS A 83 -10.54 -0.60 13.67
N HIS A 84 -9.85 0.47 13.34
CA HIS A 84 -10.22 1.33 12.19
C HIS A 84 -9.90 0.66 10.85
N LEU A 85 -8.79 -0.07 10.75
CA LEU A 85 -8.45 -0.80 9.54
C LEU A 85 -9.45 -1.93 9.27
N ASP A 86 -9.90 -2.63 10.30
CA ASP A 86 -10.95 -3.65 10.19
C ASP A 86 -12.26 -3.05 9.68
N TYR A 87 -12.63 -1.87 10.17
CA TYR A 87 -13.78 -1.15 9.69
C TYR A 87 -13.68 -0.86 8.18
N LEU A 88 -12.53 -0.34 7.71
CA LEU A 88 -12.31 -0.07 6.30
C LEU A 88 -12.35 -1.36 5.45
N THR A 89 -11.80 -2.44 5.96
CA THR A 89 -11.86 -3.74 5.29
C THR A 89 -13.30 -4.24 5.15
N GLU A 90 -14.11 -4.12 6.19
CA GLU A 90 -15.53 -4.48 6.16
C GLU A 90 -16.31 -3.64 5.15
N GLN A 91 -16.05 -2.34 5.10
CA GLN A 91 -16.79 -1.42 4.24
C GLN A 91 -16.38 -1.47 2.78
N ALA A 92 -15.12 -1.70 2.47
CA ALA A 92 -14.59 -1.56 1.11
C ALA A 92 -13.67 -2.70 0.65
N GLY A 93 -13.44 -3.72 1.46
CA GLY A 93 -12.57 -4.84 1.09
C GLY A 93 -11.10 -4.45 0.95
N THR A 94 -10.66 -3.40 1.62
CA THR A 94 -9.33 -2.83 1.50
C THR A 94 -8.25 -3.64 2.20
N ASN A 95 -7.01 -3.44 1.76
CA ASN A 95 -5.82 -3.89 2.46
C ASN A 95 -4.96 -2.67 2.77
N THR A 96 -4.58 -2.48 4.04
CA THR A 96 -3.86 -1.29 4.49
C THR A 96 -2.57 -1.67 5.20
N GLU A 97 -1.51 -0.92 4.91
CA GLU A 97 -0.23 -1.01 5.60
C GLU A 97 0.13 0.35 6.19
N GLY A 98 0.68 0.33 7.41
CA GLY A 98 1.11 1.53 8.09
C GLY A 98 2.63 1.64 8.12
N ALA A 99 3.14 2.86 7.93
CA ALA A 99 4.55 3.16 8.18
C ALA A 99 4.80 3.36 9.68
N ASP A 100 3.80 3.86 10.36
CA ASP A 100 3.74 4.08 11.81
C ASP A 100 2.25 4.04 12.21
N ASN A 101 1.92 4.41 13.43
CA ASN A 101 0.52 4.43 13.87
C ASN A 101 -0.22 5.72 13.47
N LEU A 102 0.28 6.43 12.49
CA LEU A 102 -0.27 7.68 12.00
C LEU A 102 -0.53 7.64 10.49
N HIS A 103 0.44 7.19 9.70
CA HIS A 103 0.42 7.25 8.24
C HIS A 103 0.12 5.89 7.64
N MET A 104 -0.85 5.85 6.73
CA MET A 104 -1.39 4.63 6.13
C MET A 104 -1.36 4.66 4.62
N ALA A 105 -1.12 3.50 4.02
CA ALA A 105 -1.30 3.25 2.59
C ALA A 105 -2.33 2.16 2.41
N THR A 106 -3.41 2.45 1.71
CA THR A 106 -4.51 1.52 1.50
C THR A 106 -4.62 1.12 0.04
N ALA A 107 -4.66 -0.18 -0.22
CA ALA A 107 -5.01 -0.72 -1.52
C ALA A 107 -6.53 -0.92 -1.60
N VAL A 108 -7.17 -0.20 -2.52
CA VAL A 108 -8.61 -0.25 -2.73
C VAL A 108 -8.92 -1.15 -3.91
N PRO A 109 -9.76 -2.21 -3.73
CA PRO A 109 -10.11 -3.12 -4.81
C PRO A 109 -10.81 -2.42 -5.98
N PRO A 110 -10.74 -2.99 -7.19
CA PRO A 110 -11.49 -2.47 -8.33
C PRO A 110 -12.99 -2.32 -8.01
N GLY A 111 -13.56 -1.17 -8.36
CA GLY A 111 -14.98 -0.90 -8.16
C GLY A 111 -15.41 -0.58 -6.73
N ARG A 112 -14.46 -0.45 -5.79
CA ARG A 112 -14.76 -0.20 -4.38
C ARG A 112 -14.31 1.18 -3.88
N MET A 113 -13.86 2.07 -4.78
CA MET A 113 -13.37 3.39 -4.37
C MET A 113 -14.47 4.23 -3.71
N ASP A 114 -15.70 4.19 -4.21
CA ASP A 114 -16.81 4.94 -3.61
C ASP A 114 -17.10 4.45 -2.19
N ASP A 115 -17.05 3.15 -1.96
CA ASP A 115 -17.24 2.57 -0.62
C ASP A 115 -16.12 3.01 0.32
N PHE A 116 -14.88 3.01 -0.17
CA PHE A 116 -13.73 3.46 0.60
C PHE A 116 -13.85 4.95 0.95
N GLU A 117 -14.19 5.79 -0.02
CA GLU A 117 -14.34 7.24 0.20
C GLU A 117 -15.44 7.56 1.22
N ARG A 118 -16.56 6.82 1.18
CA ARG A 118 -17.62 6.97 2.19
C ARG A 118 -17.15 6.57 3.58
N ALA A 119 -16.39 5.48 3.68
CA ALA A 119 -15.85 5.01 4.96
C ALA A 119 -14.84 6.00 5.53
N ILE A 120 -13.94 6.53 4.71
CA ILE A 120 -12.98 7.56 5.13
C ILE A 120 -13.71 8.84 5.54
N ALA A 121 -14.71 9.26 4.78
CA ALA A 121 -15.50 10.46 5.12
C ALA A 121 -16.19 10.32 6.48
N HIS A 122 -16.66 9.14 6.82
CA HIS A 122 -17.21 8.87 8.15
C HIS A 122 -16.13 9.01 9.23
N LEU A 123 -14.95 8.45 9.03
CA LEU A 123 -13.85 8.58 9.98
C LEU A 123 -13.36 10.02 10.12
N GLU A 124 -13.38 10.80 9.04
CA GLU A 124 -13.08 12.24 9.08
C GLU A 124 -14.13 12.99 9.90
N ALA A 125 -15.41 12.67 9.69
CA ALA A 125 -16.53 13.33 10.37
C ALA A 125 -16.50 13.13 11.89
N ILE A 126 -16.02 11.98 12.34
CA ILE A 126 -15.88 11.69 13.79
C ILE A 126 -14.48 12.05 14.34
N GLY A 127 -13.63 12.68 13.53
CA GLY A 127 -12.33 13.20 13.97
C GLY A 127 -11.21 12.18 14.07
N VAL A 128 -11.39 10.97 13.52
CA VAL A 128 -10.38 9.90 13.56
C VAL A 128 -9.32 10.07 12.48
N VAL A 129 -9.74 10.47 11.29
CA VAL A 129 -8.86 10.70 10.15
C VAL A 129 -8.67 12.19 9.92
N GLU A 130 -7.46 12.59 9.61
CA GLU A 130 -7.14 13.97 9.29
C GLU A 130 -7.78 14.37 7.97
N LYS A 131 -8.53 15.47 8.02
CA LYS A 131 -9.14 16.04 6.84
C LYS A 131 -8.13 16.94 6.14
N ASP A 132 -7.76 16.58 4.92
CA ASP A 132 -6.92 17.42 4.09
C ASP A 132 -7.77 18.54 3.48
N GLU A 133 -7.35 19.79 3.67
CA GLU A 133 -8.02 20.97 3.14
C GLU A 133 -8.08 20.99 1.60
N GLU A 134 -7.16 20.30 0.95
CA GLU A 134 -7.07 20.22 -0.51
C GLU A 134 -7.61 18.90 -1.07
N GLY A 135 -8.12 18.01 -0.23
CA GLY A 135 -8.64 16.71 -0.64
C GLY A 135 -7.56 15.69 -1.03
N GLU A 136 -6.32 15.97 -0.73
CA GLU A 136 -5.18 15.07 -0.97
C GLU A 136 -4.46 14.77 0.33
N CYS A 137 -4.15 13.50 0.56
CA CYS A 137 -3.30 13.14 1.69
C CYS A 137 -1.89 13.66 1.43
N ALA A 138 -1.41 14.53 2.30
CA ALA A 138 -0.05 15.04 2.19
C ALA A 138 0.95 13.89 2.29
N PRO A 139 1.93 13.83 1.39
CA PRO A 139 2.99 12.82 1.48
C PRO A 139 3.77 13.01 2.78
N VAL A 140 4.13 11.90 3.37
CA VAL A 140 4.79 11.85 4.70
C VAL A 140 6.27 12.14 4.62
N TRP A 141 6.80 12.23 3.45
CA TRP A 141 8.23 12.40 3.17
C TRP A 141 8.58 13.76 2.60
#